data_48c9a17b03b67e890b7c1e587a2a8efd
#
_entry.id   48c9a17b03b67e890b7c1e587a2a8efd
#
_cell.length_a   1.000
_cell.length_b   1.000
_cell.length_c   1.000
_cell.angle_alpha   90.00
_cell.angle_beta   90.00
_cell.angle_gamma   90.00
#
_symmetry.space_group_name_H-M   'P 1'
#
loop_
_entity.id
_entity.type
_entity.pdbx_description
1 polymer ?
#
loop_
_entity_poly.entity_id
_entity_poly.type
_entity_poly.pdbx_seq_one_letter_code
_entity_poly.pdbx_strand_id
1 'polypeptide(L)'
;MQRPNVDDDMTLVTDFGKTEAICVDVLDNPATEEGVLLKVMARGPFEQGQQVWIVDRDGSKVGATVENVSEQTIDSEVTLSTVLPA
;
A
#
# COMPACT_ATOMS: atom_id res chain seq x y z
N MET A 1 -3.20 12.10 -4.85
CA MET A 1 -2.26 11.02 -5.26
C MET A 1 -2.75 10.42 -6.56
N GLN A 2 -1.86 10.32 -7.52
CA GLN A 2 -2.18 9.65 -8.79
C GLN A 2 -2.06 8.14 -8.63
N ARG A 3 -2.70 7.41 -9.53
CA ARG A 3 -2.57 5.94 -9.53
C ARG A 3 -1.09 5.57 -9.70
N PRO A 4 -0.51 4.84 -8.75
CA PRO A 4 0.91 4.48 -8.86
C PRO A 4 1.15 3.47 -9.96
N ASN A 5 2.38 3.43 -10.44
CA ASN A 5 2.83 2.44 -11.40
C ASN A 5 3.71 1.40 -10.70
N VAL A 6 3.86 0.25 -11.34
CA VAL A 6 4.80 -0.76 -10.88
C VAL A 6 6.20 -0.13 -10.80
N ASP A 7 6.92 -0.47 -9.73
CA ASP A 7 8.25 0.04 -9.38
C ASP A 7 8.26 1.45 -8.78
N ASP A 8 7.11 2.09 -8.60
CA ASP A 8 7.05 3.38 -7.90
C ASP A 8 7.39 3.19 -6.42
N ASP A 9 8.21 4.10 -5.91
CA ASP A 9 8.52 4.17 -4.49
C ASP A 9 7.42 4.92 -3.74
N MET A 10 7.13 4.48 -2.54
CA MET A 10 6.20 5.16 -1.65
C MET A 10 6.60 4.90 -0.20
N THR A 11 6.03 5.67 0.71
CA THR A 11 6.24 5.49 2.14
C THR A 11 4.94 5.04 2.79
N LEU A 12 5.00 3.99 3.60
CA LEU A 12 3.87 3.56 4.41
C LEU A 12 4.09 4.08 5.83
N VAL A 13 3.07 4.73 6.37
CA VAL A 13 3.08 5.24 7.74
C VAL A 13 2.11 4.41 8.57
N THR A 14 2.63 3.80 9.62
CA THR A 14 1.87 2.94 10.53
C THR A 14 2.08 3.42 11.96
N ASP A 15 1.42 2.76 12.92
CA ASP A 15 1.63 3.03 14.35
C ASP A 15 3.07 2.73 14.79
N PHE A 16 3.79 1.93 14.03
CA PHE A 16 5.18 1.57 14.31
C PHE A 16 6.19 2.51 13.64
N GLY A 17 5.72 3.47 12.86
CA GLY A 17 6.57 4.45 12.19
C GLY A 17 6.44 4.38 10.67
N LYS A 18 7.49 4.82 10.01
CA LYS A 18 7.52 4.90 8.54
C LYS A 18 8.35 3.76 7.98
N THR A 19 7.89 3.18 6.88
CA THR A 19 8.68 2.20 6.15
C THR A 19 8.57 2.48 4.66
N GLU A 20 9.65 2.27 3.95
CA GLU A 20 9.65 2.44 2.49
C GLU A 20 9.08 1.21 1.82
N ALA A 21 8.36 1.43 0.72
CA ALA A 21 7.72 0.38 -0.03
C ALA A 21 7.90 0.61 -1.52
N ILE A 22 7.89 -0.47 -2.28
CA ILE A 22 7.95 -0.44 -3.74
C ILE A 22 6.68 -1.10 -4.26
N CYS A 23 6.00 -0.43 -5.18
CA CYS A 23 4.79 -0.95 -5.80
C CYS A 23 5.16 -2.12 -6.72
N VAL A 24 4.53 -3.27 -6.50
CA VAL A 24 4.76 -4.48 -7.29
C VAL A 24 3.65 -4.67 -8.33
N ASP A 25 2.42 -4.30 -7.97
CA ASP A 25 1.28 -4.47 -8.86
C ASP A 25 0.16 -3.51 -8.45
N VAL A 26 -0.66 -3.14 -9.43
CA VAL A 26 -1.82 -2.28 -9.22
C VAL A 26 -3.01 -2.94 -9.90
N LEU A 27 -4.03 -3.28 -9.13
CA LEU A 27 -5.22 -3.98 -9.61
C LEU A 27 -6.47 -3.19 -9.25
N ASP A 28 -7.50 -3.34 -10.06
CA ASP A 28 -8.82 -2.81 -9.70
C ASP A 28 -9.39 -3.65 -8.56
N ASN A 29 -10.03 -3.00 -7.59
CA ASN A 29 -10.67 -3.70 -6.49
C ASN A 29 -12.05 -4.19 -6.93
N PRO A 30 -12.29 -5.52 -7.00
CA PRO A 30 -13.57 -6.04 -7.45
C PRO A 30 -14.74 -5.71 -6.51
N ALA A 31 -14.44 -5.32 -5.27
CA ALA A 31 -15.46 -5.01 -4.29
C ALA A 31 -16.01 -3.58 -4.42
N THR A 32 -15.29 -2.67 -5.10
CA THR A 32 -15.73 -1.28 -5.30
C THR A 32 -15.31 -0.78 -6.67
N GLU A 33 -16.12 0.12 -7.26
CA GLU A 33 -15.81 0.66 -8.58
C GLU A 33 -14.61 1.60 -8.58
N GLU A 34 -14.38 2.32 -7.47
CA GLU A 34 -13.36 3.35 -7.36
C GLU A 34 -12.12 2.88 -6.61
N GLY A 35 -12.18 1.69 -6.05
CA GLY A 35 -11.11 1.15 -5.26
C GLY A 35 -10.02 0.51 -6.09
N VAL A 36 -8.82 0.52 -5.54
CA VAL A 36 -7.68 -0.19 -6.12
C VAL A 36 -7.06 -1.10 -5.06
N LEU A 37 -6.42 -2.15 -5.53
CA LEU A 37 -5.58 -3.01 -4.71
C LEU A 37 -4.14 -2.76 -5.12
N LEU A 38 -3.32 -2.32 -4.17
CA LEU A 38 -1.90 -2.10 -4.40
C LEU A 38 -1.12 -3.22 -3.73
N LYS A 39 -0.31 -3.92 -4.50
CA LYS A 39 0.64 -4.86 -3.92
C LYS A 39 1.98 -4.17 -3.81
N VAL A 40 2.53 -4.14 -2.62
CA VAL A 40 3.80 -3.47 -2.35
C VAL A 40 4.72 -4.42 -1.60
N MET A 41 6.01 -4.25 -1.80
CA MET A 41 7.04 -4.89 -1.00
C MET A 41 7.51 -3.90 0.05
N ALA A 42 7.40 -4.28 1.31
CA ALA A 42 7.77 -3.42 2.43
C ALA A 42 8.23 -4.28 3.61
N ARG A 43 9.07 -3.70 4.45
CA ARG A 43 9.53 -4.36 5.67
C ARG A 43 8.48 -4.17 6.77
N GLY A 44 8.00 -5.29 7.33
CA GLY A 44 6.97 -5.30 8.37
C GLY A 44 7.42 -4.75 9.72
N PRO A 45 6.56 -4.90 10.72
CA PRO A 45 5.41 -5.82 10.74
C PRO A 45 4.13 -5.23 10.13
N PHE A 46 3.33 -6.10 9.51
CA PHE A 46 1.99 -5.76 9.02
C PHE A 46 1.00 -6.84 9.42
N GLU A 47 -0.24 -6.46 9.64
CA GLU A 47 -1.33 -7.38 9.97
C GLU A 47 -2.54 -7.08 9.08
N GLN A 48 -3.26 -8.13 8.72
CA GLN A 48 -4.53 -7.99 7.99
C GLN A 48 -5.50 -7.14 8.80
N GLY A 49 -6.15 -6.19 8.14
CA GLY A 49 -7.07 -5.26 8.78
C GLY A 49 -6.43 -3.99 9.31
N GLN A 50 -5.11 -3.91 9.30
CA GLN A 50 -4.38 -2.73 9.77
C GLN A 50 -4.65 -1.53 8.88
N GLN A 51 -4.80 -0.35 9.49
CA GLN A 51 -4.91 0.92 8.77
C GLN A 51 -3.53 1.53 8.62
N VAL A 52 -3.22 1.96 7.39
CA VAL A 52 -1.94 2.61 7.10
C VAL A 52 -2.19 3.85 6.25
N TRP A 53 -1.22 4.76 6.24
CA TRP A 53 -1.20 5.88 5.31
C TRP A 53 -0.16 5.59 4.23
N ILE A 54 -0.55 5.81 2.99
CA ILE A 54 0.38 5.77 1.85
C ILE A 54 0.78 7.20 1.54
N VAL A 55 2.07 7.47 1.55
CA VAL A 55 2.61 8.80 1.20
C VAL A 55 3.40 8.67 -0.09
N ASP A 56 2.96 9.41 -1.10
CA ASP A 56 3.60 9.42 -2.42
C ASP A 56 4.79 10.39 -2.43
N ARG A 57 5.57 10.35 -3.50
CA ARG A 57 6.74 11.23 -3.67
C ARG A 57 6.40 12.72 -3.60
N ASP A 58 5.22 13.09 -4.07
CA ASP A 58 4.78 14.49 -4.07
C ASP A 58 4.27 14.95 -2.71
N GLY A 59 4.28 14.07 -1.70
CA GLY A 59 3.77 14.37 -0.38
C GLY A 59 2.29 14.09 -0.21
N SER A 60 1.59 13.67 -1.26
CA SER A 60 0.18 13.28 -1.17
C SER A 60 0.03 12.06 -0.25
N LYS A 61 -1.05 12.03 0.50
CA LYS A 61 -1.31 11.00 1.50
C LYS A 61 -2.71 10.45 1.33
N VAL A 62 -2.84 9.13 1.38
CA VAL A 62 -4.13 8.45 1.29
C VAL A 62 -4.18 7.31 2.30
N GLY A 63 -5.35 7.12 2.92
CA GLY A 63 -5.58 6.01 3.84
C GLY A 63 -5.78 4.71 3.08
N ALA A 64 -5.27 3.62 3.65
CA ALA A 64 -5.42 2.29 3.08
C ALA A 64 -5.58 1.24 4.17
N THR A 65 -6.15 0.11 3.80
CA THR A 65 -6.33 -1.04 4.69
C THR A 65 -5.48 -2.21 4.18
N VAL A 66 -4.77 -2.86 5.08
CA VAL A 66 -4.02 -4.07 4.77
C VAL A 66 -5.02 -5.21 4.58
N GLU A 67 -5.14 -5.71 3.36
CA GLU A 67 -6.05 -6.81 3.04
C GLU A 67 -5.38 -8.17 3.17
N ASN A 68 -4.09 -8.25 2.86
CA ASN A 68 -3.35 -9.49 2.93
C ASN A 68 -1.86 -9.20 3.14
N VAL A 69 -1.18 -10.13 3.81
CA VAL A 69 0.26 -10.06 4.03
C VAL A 69 0.86 -11.42 3.68
N SER A 70 1.84 -11.42 2.79
CA SER A 70 2.62 -12.61 2.47
C SER A 70 4.06 -12.36 2.89
N GLU A 71 4.48 -12.97 3.99
CA GLU A 71 5.83 -12.79 4.52
C GLU A 71 6.84 -13.53 3.65
N GLN A 72 7.93 -12.85 3.34
CA GLN A 72 9.05 -13.41 2.62
C GLN A 72 10.31 -13.27 3.49
N THR A 73 11.48 -13.59 2.95
CA THR A 73 12.71 -13.69 3.75
C THR A 73 13.06 -12.41 4.50
N ILE A 74 12.91 -11.25 3.87
CA ILE A 74 13.25 -9.95 4.47
C ILE A 74 12.05 -9.03 4.45
N ASP A 75 11.45 -8.82 3.28
CA ASP A 75 10.29 -7.95 3.10
C ASP A 75 9.02 -8.79 3.04
N SER A 76 7.89 -8.13 3.25
CA SER A 76 6.58 -8.74 3.08
C SER A 76 5.93 -8.17 1.82
N GLU A 77 5.20 -9.00 1.10
CA GLU A 77 4.30 -8.53 0.06
C GLU A 77 2.97 -8.20 0.73
N VAL A 78 2.61 -6.92 0.71
CA VAL A 78 1.41 -6.42 1.37
C VAL A 78 0.42 -5.97 0.32
N THR A 79 -0.82 -6.47 0.42
CA THR A 79 -1.91 -6.01 -0.44
C THR A 79 -2.71 -4.96 0.31
N LEU A 80 -2.76 -3.76 -0.24
CA LEU A 80 -3.46 -2.62 0.35
C LEU A 80 -4.68 -2.28 -0.48
N SER A 81 -5.82 -2.08 0.19
CA SER A 81 -7.02 -1.56 -0.46
C SER A 81 -7.16 -0.08 -0.15
N THR A 82 -7.42 0.71 -1.16
CA THR A 82 -7.60 2.15 -1.01
C THR A 82 -8.49 2.70 -2.12
N VAL A 83 -8.98 3.92 -1.93
CA VAL A 83 -9.68 4.69 -2.96
C VAL A 83 -8.81 5.90 -3.26
N LEU A 84 -8.32 5.99 -4.48
CA LEU A 84 -7.47 7.10 -4.88
C LEU A 84 -8.35 8.32 -5.20
N PRO A 85 -7.93 9.52 -4.76
CA PRO A 85 -8.65 10.73 -5.13
C PRO A 85 -8.58 10.94 -6.64
N ALA A 86 -9.67 11.45 -7.18
CA ALA A 86 -9.79 11.73 -8.60
C ALA A 86 -8.87 12.89 -9.02
#